data_a77ba7d4282da2f97258dd7f86ba74e5
#
_entry.id   a77ba7d4282da2f97258dd7f86ba74e5
#
_cell.length_a   1.000
_cell.length_b   1.000
_cell.length_c   1.000
_cell.angle_alpha   90.00
_cell.angle_beta   90.00
_cell.angle_gamma   90.00
#
_symmetry.space_group_name_H-M   'P 1'
#
loop_
_entity.id
_entity.type
_entity.pdbx_description
1 polymer ?
#
loop_
_entity_poly.entity_id
_entity_poly.type
_entity_poly.pdbx_seq_one_letter_code
_entity_poly.pdbx_strand_id
1 'polypeptide(L)'
;MPGALASAIAKNFGSVDRWRQEFVGIATGLAGGSGWVLLTYVPRDGRLINQIASEHNQSIAGGVPILALDMYEHAYHLEFGANAGAYIAAFMRNIDWSAVKQRYDDAIKVAPPRPLEQKEFADVPSISVEEVREMMKSGTPVQIIDTRPKHYTTKAQDIMDGAVWRDPERLDDWIGTLSKTEPVVTFCVYGFHIGCQTASALRKAGFDARYMAGGHYAWKAIKGPVKLFE
;
A
#
# COMPACT_ATOMS: atom_id res chain seq x y z
N MET A 1 14.66 -1.99 -26.64
CA MET A 1 14.50 -1.45 -25.25
C MET A 1 15.86 -1.34 -24.59
N PRO A 2 16.23 -0.19 -24.01
CA PRO A 2 17.51 -0.02 -23.30
C PRO A 2 17.63 -0.89 -22.04
N GLY A 3 18.85 -1.41 -21.76
CA GLY A 3 19.07 -2.44 -20.73
C GLY A 3 18.58 -2.12 -19.32
N ALA A 4 18.80 -0.87 -18.83
CA ALA A 4 18.35 -0.47 -17.49
C ALA A 4 16.81 -0.49 -17.34
N LEU A 5 16.08 0.00 -18.35
CA LEU A 5 14.62 -0.05 -18.36
C LEU A 5 14.11 -1.50 -18.50
N ALA A 6 14.77 -2.32 -19.33
CA ALA A 6 14.45 -3.74 -19.48
C ALA A 6 14.61 -4.49 -18.15
N SER A 7 15.70 -4.21 -17.42
CA SER A 7 15.94 -4.79 -16.09
C SER A 7 14.88 -4.35 -15.07
N ALA A 8 14.49 -3.08 -15.08
CA ALA A 8 13.42 -2.57 -14.21
C ALA A 8 12.07 -3.23 -14.51
N ILE A 9 11.72 -3.36 -15.78
CA ILE A 9 10.50 -4.05 -16.23
C ILE A 9 10.56 -5.54 -15.82
N ALA A 10 11.65 -6.22 -16.08
CA ALA A 10 11.80 -7.64 -15.72
C ALA A 10 11.69 -7.86 -14.19
N LYS A 11 12.25 -6.94 -13.40
CA LYS A 11 12.13 -6.98 -11.93
C LYS A 11 10.67 -6.89 -11.45
N ASN A 12 9.84 -6.07 -12.10
CA ASN A 12 8.47 -5.82 -11.66
C ASN A 12 7.45 -6.83 -12.23
N PHE A 13 7.70 -7.32 -13.45
CA PHE A 13 6.77 -8.20 -14.16
C PHE A 13 7.26 -9.64 -14.31
N GLY A 14 8.47 -9.94 -13.84
CA GLY A 14 9.14 -11.24 -13.99
C GLY A 14 9.92 -11.36 -15.30
N SER A 15 9.45 -10.76 -16.41
CA SER A 15 10.18 -10.62 -17.68
C SER A 15 9.61 -9.49 -18.53
N VAL A 16 10.36 -9.05 -19.54
CA VAL A 16 9.86 -8.08 -20.54
C VAL A 16 8.70 -8.69 -21.34
N ASP A 17 8.73 -9.98 -21.64
CA ASP A 17 7.66 -10.65 -22.39
C ASP A 17 6.37 -10.75 -21.59
N ARG A 18 6.45 -11.02 -20.27
CA ARG A 18 5.27 -10.99 -19.40
C ARG A 18 4.68 -9.60 -19.31
N TRP A 19 5.52 -8.58 -19.14
CA TRP A 19 5.06 -7.19 -19.20
C TRP A 19 4.30 -6.91 -20.48
N ARG A 20 4.89 -7.30 -21.63
CA ARG A 20 4.29 -7.10 -22.96
C ARG A 20 2.95 -7.81 -23.09
N GLN A 21 2.87 -9.07 -22.65
CA GLN A 21 1.62 -9.85 -22.66
C GLN A 21 0.53 -9.18 -21.83
N GLU A 22 0.86 -8.73 -20.64
CA GLU A 22 -0.08 -8.03 -19.77
C GLU A 22 -0.52 -6.69 -20.36
N PHE A 23 0.41 -5.85 -20.83
CA PHE A 23 0.13 -4.56 -21.44
C PHE A 23 -0.78 -4.69 -22.68
N VAL A 24 -0.46 -5.62 -23.57
CA VAL A 24 -1.27 -5.93 -24.77
C VAL A 24 -2.62 -6.55 -24.39
N GLY A 25 -2.66 -7.42 -23.38
CA GLY A 25 -3.90 -8.02 -22.87
C GLY A 25 -4.88 -6.96 -22.35
N ILE A 26 -4.37 -6.00 -21.58
CA ILE A 26 -5.16 -4.85 -21.09
C ILE A 26 -5.69 -4.02 -22.27
N ALA A 27 -4.84 -3.70 -23.24
CA ALA A 27 -5.23 -2.94 -24.43
C ALA A 27 -6.31 -3.67 -25.25
N THR A 28 -6.18 -4.97 -25.41
CA THR A 28 -7.18 -5.81 -26.09
C THR A 28 -8.51 -5.81 -25.35
N GLY A 29 -8.49 -5.81 -24.01
CA GLY A 29 -9.70 -5.71 -23.18
C GLY A 29 -10.41 -4.36 -23.30
N LEU A 30 -9.73 -3.30 -23.75
CA LEU A 30 -10.31 -1.98 -24.03
C LEU A 30 -10.77 -1.81 -25.47
N ALA A 31 -10.54 -2.79 -26.35
CA ALA A 31 -10.93 -2.70 -27.76
C ALA A 31 -12.44 -2.57 -27.92
N GLY A 32 -12.88 -1.62 -28.75
CA GLY A 32 -14.31 -1.29 -28.93
C GLY A 32 -14.91 -0.47 -27.79
N GLY A 33 -14.08 0.00 -26.85
CA GLY A 33 -14.43 0.90 -25.77
C GLY A 33 -13.57 2.16 -25.79
N SER A 34 -13.32 2.70 -24.61
CA SER A 34 -12.51 3.89 -24.39
C SER A 34 -11.55 3.68 -23.22
N GLY A 35 -10.41 4.33 -23.26
CA GLY A 35 -9.49 4.34 -22.15
C GLY A 35 -8.02 4.40 -22.56
N TRP A 36 -7.17 4.31 -21.59
CA TRP A 36 -5.71 4.32 -21.72
C TRP A 36 -5.10 3.09 -21.07
N VAL A 37 -4.03 2.59 -21.67
CA VAL A 37 -3.11 1.67 -20.99
C VAL A 37 -1.83 2.42 -20.69
N LEU A 38 -1.47 2.51 -19.43
CA LEU A 38 -0.32 3.27 -18.97
C LEU A 38 0.70 2.32 -18.34
N LEU A 39 1.98 2.44 -18.73
CA LEU A 39 3.08 1.95 -17.90
C LEU A 39 3.49 3.09 -16.97
N THR A 40 3.27 2.90 -15.69
CA THR A 40 3.41 3.95 -14.67
C THR A 40 4.51 3.59 -13.67
N TYR A 41 5.42 4.55 -13.44
CA TYR A 41 6.35 4.49 -12.32
C TYR A 41 5.67 5.00 -11.06
N VAL A 42 5.77 4.22 -9.98
CA VAL A 42 5.19 4.53 -8.66
C VAL A 42 6.33 4.87 -7.69
N PRO A 43 6.58 6.15 -7.38
CA PRO A 43 7.72 6.57 -6.55
C PRO A 43 7.68 6.02 -5.13
N ARG A 44 6.49 5.76 -4.58
CA ARG A 44 6.32 5.27 -3.21
C ARG A 44 7.17 4.03 -2.92
N ASP A 45 7.25 3.12 -3.87
CA ASP A 45 7.93 1.83 -3.72
C ASP A 45 8.89 1.50 -4.88
N GLY A 46 9.05 2.44 -5.82
CA GLY A 46 9.96 2.31 -6.95
C GLY A 46 9.51 1.29 -8.00
N ARG A 47 8.22 0.92 -8.01
CA ARG A 47 7.69 -0.07 -8.93
C ARG A 47 7.24 0.52 -10.26
N LEU A 48 7.29 -0.33 -11.28
CA LEU A 48 6.58 -0.14 -12.54
C LEU A 48 5.33 -1.02 -12.52
N ILE A 49 4.20 -0.45 -12.92
CA ILE A 49 2.92 -1.15 -13.03
C ILE A 49 2.23 -0.81 -14.33
N ASN A 50 1.44 -1.74 -14.88
CA ASN A 50 0.46 -1.41 -15.90
C ASN A 50 -0.83 -0.92 -15.22
N GLN A 51 -1.42 0.14 -15.77
CA GLN A 51 -2.61 0.79 -15.24
C GLN A 51 -3.62 1.00 -16.37
N ILE A 52 -4.88 0.76 -16.07
CA ILE A 52 -6.01 1.22 -16.90
C ILE A 52 -6.43 2.60 -16.40
N ALA A 53 -6.70 3.51 -17.34
CA ALA A 53 -7.40 4.76 -17.08
C ALA A 53 -8.61 4.85 -18.00
N SER A 54 -9.81 4.81 -17.44
CA SER A 54 -11.06 4.88 -18.22
C SER A 54 -11.37 6.30 -18.68
N GLU A 55 -10.77 7.30 -18.04
CA GLU A 55 -10.93 8.73 -18.34
C GLU A 55 -9.55 9.39 -18.48
N HIS A 56 -9.49 10.53 -19.17
CA HIS A 56 -8.25 11.26 -19.45
C HIS A 56 -7.53 11.78 -18.18
N ASN A 57 -8.23 11.96 -17.08
CA ASN A 57 -7.72 12.51 -15.83
C ASN A 57 -7.42 11.44 -14.75
N GLN A 58 -7.56 10.17 -15.08
CA GLN A 58 -7.31 9.09 -14.13
C GLN A 58 -5.84 8.68 -14.12
N SER A 59 -5.23 8.73 -12.95
CA SER A 59 -3.91 8.17 -12.71
C SER A 59 -3.78 7.76 -11.24
N ILE A 60 -2.79 6.90 -10.96
CA ILE A 60 -2.44 6.56 -9.58
C ILE A 60 -1.85 7.80 -8.91
N ALA A 61 -2.32 8.13 -7.71
CA ALA A 61 -1.81 9.25 -6.94
C ALA A 61 -0.29 9.18 -6.78
N GLY A 62 0.40 10.22 -7.26
CA GLY A 62 1.86 10.28 -7.28
C GLY A 62 2.54 9.37 -8.30
N GLY A 63 1.80 8.67 -9.15
CA GLY A 63 2.34 7.88 -10.25
C GLY A 63 2.78 8.77 -11.42
N VAL A 64 3.83 8.35 -12.13
CA VAL A 64 4.35 9.03 -13.32
C VAL A 64 4.23 8.08 -14.52
N PRO A 65 3.28 8.32 -15.44
CA PRO A 65 3.18 7.55 -16.67
C PRO A 65 4.43 7.76 -17.54
N ILE A 66 5.08 6.65 -17.94
CA ILE A 66 6.27 6.68 -18.80
C ILE A 66 5.98 6.18 -20.22
N LEU A 67 4.90 5.41 -20.38
CA LEU A 67 4.35 4.97 -21.67
C LEU A 67 2.83 5.02 -21.60
N ALA A 68 2.18 5.56 -22.62
CA ALA A 68 0.73 5.63 -22.72
C ALA A 68 0.28 5.13 -24.09
N LEU A 69 -0.68 4.21 -24.09
CA LEU A 69 -1.39 3.73 -25.28
C LEU A 69 -2.83 4.24 -25.19
N ASP A 70 -3.21 5.03 -26.17
CA ASP A 70 -4.57 5.55 -26.33
C ASP A 70 -5.44 4.50 -27.00
N MET A 71 -6.50 4.05 -26.32
CA MET A 71 -7.47 3.07 -26.83
C MET A 71 -8.83 3.69 -27.14
N TYR A 72 -8.95 5.03 -27.12
CA TYR A 72 -10.12 5.71 -27.68
C TYR A 72 -10.15 5.54 -29.20
N GLU A 73 -11.31 5.35 -29.80
CA GLU A 73 -11.44 5.07 -31.23
C GLU A 73 -10.83 6.18 -32.11
N HIS A 74 -10.86 7.44 -31.66
CA HIS A 74 -10.24 8.54 -32.40
C HIS A 74 -8.73 8.36 -32.63
N ALA A 75 -8.05 7.56 -31.80
CA ALA A 75 -6.62 7.31 -31.93
C ALA A 75 -6.29 6.36 -33.07
N TYR A 76 -7.22 5.54 -33.53
CA TYR A 76 -6.90 4.49 -34.52
C TYR A 76 -7.95 4.30 -35.61
N HIS A 77 -9.16 4.84 -35.47
CA HIS A 77 -10.26 4.54 -36.39
C HIS A 77 -9.97 4.96 -37.85
N LEU A 78 -9.29 6.11 -38.03
CA LEU A 78 -8.97 6.59 -39.40
C LEU A 78 -8.02 5.68 -40.19
N GLU A 79 -7.10 4.99 -39.50
CA GLU A 79 -6.08 4.17 -40.13
C GLU A 79 -6.38 2.67 -40.05
N PHE A 80 -7.02 2.22 -38.98
CA PHE A 80 -7.25 0.82 -38.69
C PHE A 80 -8.73 0.43 -38.63
N GLY A 81 -9.67 1.40 -38.76
CA GLY A 81 -11.09 1.16 -38.62
C GLY A 81 -11.40 0.52 -37.27
N ALA A 82 -12.20 -0.53 -37.24
CA ALA A 82 -12.53 -1.29 -36.02
C ALA A 82 -11.44 -2.31 -35.61
N ASN A 83 -10.32 -2.40 -36.38
CA ASN A 83 -9.27 -3.39 -36.10
C ASN A 83 -8.29 -2.88 -35.03
N ALA A 84 -8.76 -2.78 -33.79
CA ALA A 84 -7.93 -2.38 -32.64
C ALA A 84 -6.71 -3.28 -32.43
N GLY A 85 -6.79 -4.57 -32.77
CA GLY A 85 -5.66 -5.50 -32.66
C GLY A 85 -4.49 -5.12 -33.60
N ALA A 86 -4.78 -4.69 -34.83
CA ALA A 86 -3.76 -4.20 -35.74
C ALA A 86 -3.12 -2.90 -35.25
N TYR A 87 -3.92 -1.99 -34.70
CA TYR A 87 -3.42 -0.77 -34.05
C TYR A 87 -2.49 -1.06 -32.87
N ILE A 88 -2.91 -1.91 -31.94
CA ILE A 88 -2.08 -2.31 -30.78
C ILE A 88 -0.76 -2.90 -31.27
N ALA A 89 -0.80 -3.78 -32.26
CA ALA A 89 0.42 -4.38 -32.85
C ALA A 89 1.32 -3.32 -33.47
N ALA A 90 0.76 -2.35 -34.20
CA ALA A 90 1.49 -1.22 -34.75
C ALA A 90 2.12 -0.35 -33.66
N PHE A 91 1.36 0.02 -32.65
CA PHE A 91 1.86 0.78 -31.50
C PHE A 91 3.07 0.09 -30.86
N MET A 92 2.96 -1.21 -30.56
CA MET A 92 4.04 -1.98 -29.91
C MET A 92 5.32 -2.08 -30.72
N ARG A 93 5.24 -1.96 -32.05
CA ARG A 93 6.41 -1.93 -32.95
C ARG A 93 7.05 -0.54 -33.04
N ASN A 94 6.27 0.52 -32.82
CA ASN A 94 6.69 1.90 -33.02
C ASN A 94 7.03 2.64 -31.70
N ILE A 95 7.11 1.92 -30.58
CA ILE A 95 7.50 2.55 -29.30
C ILE A 95 8.92 3.09 -29.40
N ASP A 96 9.06 4.40 -29.19
CA ASP A 96 10.37 5.02 -28.98
C ASP A 96 10.87 4.69 -27.57
N TRP A 97 11.61 3.60 -27.45
CA TRP A 97 12.16 3.14 -26.20
C TRP A 97 13.20 4.07 -25.59
N SER A 98 13.82 4.95 -26.38
CA SER A 98 14.74 5.96 -25.86
C SER A 98 13.97 7.05 -25.10
N ALA A 99 12.85 7.50 -25.65
CA ALA A 99 11.96 8.45 -25.00
C ALA A 99 11.30 7.87 -23.72
N VAL A 100 10.87 6.59 -23.75
CA VAL A 100 10.33 5.91 -22.56
C VAL A 100 11.39 5.83 -21.48
N LYS A 101 12.64 5.45 -21.83
CA LYS A 101 13.74 5.41 -20.87
C LYS A 101 14.03 6.79 -20.27
N GLN A 102 14.04 7.83 -21.09
CA GLN A 102 14.28 9.19 -20.62
C GLN A 102 13.21 9.61 -19.58
N ARG A 103 11.92 9.37 -19.85
CA ARG A 103 10.82 9.63 -18.91
C ARG A 103 11.00 8.85 -17.62
N TYR A 104 11.42 7.59 -17.70
CA TYR A 104 11.70 6.77 -16.51
C TYR A 104 12.85 7.33 -15.70
N ASP A 105 13.97 7.69 -16.32
CA ASP A 105 15.13 8.28 -15.65
C ASP A 105 14.77 9.63 -14.98
N ASP A 106 13.99 10.46 -15.67
CA ASP A 106 13.55 11.74 -15.13
C ASP A 106 12.56 11.56 -13.96
N ALA A 107 11.65 10.59 -14.05
CA ALA A 107 10.75 10.26 -12.96
C ALA A 107 11.49 9.82 -11.69
N ILE A 108 12.54 9.00 -11.83
CA ILE A 108 13.39 8.58 -10.70
C ILE A 108 14.15 9.76 -10.10
N LYS A 109 14.64 10.68 -10.93
CA LYS A 109 15.39 11.88 -10.44
C LYS A 109 14.49 12.80 -9.64
N VAL A 110 13.27 13.07 -10.14
CA VAL A 110 12.31 13.99 -9.51
C VAL A 110 11.66 13.36 -8.27
N ALA A 111 11.36 12.08 -8.34
CA ALA A 111 10.70 11.34 -7.28
C ALA A 111 11.40 9.97 -7.11
N PRO A 112 12.57 9.96 -6.45
CA PRO A 112 13.27 8.70 -6.18
C PRO A 112 12.40 7.77 -5.36
N PRO A 113 12.58 6.43 -5.53
CA PRO A 113 11.87 5.46 -4.71
C PRO A 113 12.09 5.82 -3.24
N ARG A 114 11.02 6.00 -2.52
CA ARG A 114 11.11 6.06 -1.06
C ARG A 114 11.27 4.62 -0.58
N PRO A 115 12.38 4.27 0.07
CA PRO A 115 12.43 3.01 0.78
C PRO A 115 11.20 3.03 1.71
N LEU A 116 10.31 2.07 1.55
CA LEU A 116 9.34 1.85 2.62
C LEU A 116 10.20 1.58 3.85
N GLU A 117 10.12 2.46 4.85
CA GLU A 117 10.79 2.28 6.16
C GLU A 117 10.30 1.00 6.87
N GLN A 118 9.44 0.25 6.21
CA GLN A 118 8.89 -1.04 6.64
C GLN A 118 9.93 -2.12 6.93
N LYS A 119 11.20 -1.96 6.56
CA LYS A 119 12.24 -2.92 6.98
C LYS A 119 12.44 -2.93 8.50
N GLU A 120 12.18 -1.82 9.16
CA GLU A 120 12.36 -1.73 10.61
C GLU A 120 11.31 -2.53 11.39
N PHE A 121 10.15 -2.79 10.77
CA PHE A 121 9.02 -3.48 11.41
C PHE A 121 8.54 -4.72 10.63
N ALA A 122 9.29 -5.17 9.62
CA ALA A 122 8.89 -6.32 8.79
C ALA A 122 8.71 -7.61 9.60
N ASP A 123 9.44 -7.74 10.71
CA ASP A 123 9.43 -8.91 11.59
C ASP A 123 8.48 -8.76 12.78
N VAL A 124 7.75 -7.64 12.88
CA VAL A 124 6.79 -7.45 13.97
C VAL A 124 5.46 -8.11 13.58
N PRO A 125 4.99 -9.13 14.29
CA PRO A 125 3.77 -9.83 13.96
C PRO A 125 2.56 -8.92 14.16
N SER A 126 1.60 -9.02 13.24
CA SER A 126 0.30 -8.38 13.37
C SER A 126 -0.74 -9.36 13.91
N ILE A 127 -1.84 -8.80 14.39
CA ILE A 127 -3.07 -9.50 14.74
C ILE A 127 -4.25 -8.74 14.11
N SER A 128 -5.26 -9.43 13.61
CA SER A 128 -6.45 -8.79 13.03
C SER A 128 -7.39 -8.26 14.12
N VAL A 129 -8.25 -7.32 13.75
CA VAL A 129 -9.28 -6.79 14.68
C VAL A 129 -10.30 -7.87 15.06
N GLU A 130 -10.56 -8.83 14.17
CA GLU A 130 -11.43 -9.98 14.41
C GLU A 130 -10.83 -10.93 15.44
N GLU A 131 -9.55 -11.25 15.33
CA GLU A 131 -8.84 -12.11 16.30
C GLU A 131 -8.82 -11.46 17.69
N VAL A 132 -8.54 -10.14 17.78
CA VAL A 132 -8.58 -9.41 19.06
C VAL A 132 -10.00 -9.46 19.65
N ARG A 133 -11.03 -9.25 18.83
CA ARG A 133 -12.42 -9.34 19.29
C ARG A 133 -12.77 -10.74 19.81
N GLU A 134 -12.27 -11.78 19.17
CA GLU A 134 -12.50 -13.16 19.61
C GLU A 134 -11.76 -13.47 20.91
N MET A 135 -10.53 -13.01 21.09
CA MET A 135 -9.80 -13.11 22.37
C MET A 135 -10.57 -12.44 23.51
N MET A 136 -11.12 -11.24 23.28
CA MET A 136 -11.92 -10.54 24.29
C MET A 136 -13.20 -11.29 24.64
N LYS A 137 -13.90 -11.86 23.65
CA LYS A 137 -15.14 -12.62 23.88
C LYS A 137 -14.89 -13.94 24.60
N SER A 138 -13.81 -14.61 24.32
CA SER A 138 -13.43 -15.88 24.96
C SER A 138 -12.83 -15.71 26.34
N GLY A 139 -12.56 -14.45 26.77
CA GLY A 139 -11.88 -14.16 28.02
C GLY A 139 -10.40 -14.56 28.00
N THR A 140 -9.78 -14.72 26.82
CA THR A 140 -8.35 -14.99 26.71
C THR A 140 -7.56 -13.81 27.26
N PRO A 141 -6.65 -14.03 28.22
CA PRO A 141 -5.84 -12.94 28.78
C PRO A 141 -5.05 -12.22 27.69
N VAL A 142 -5.20 -10.91 27.63
CA VAL A 142 -4.48 -10.04 26.68
C VAL A 142 -4.42 -8.62 27.23
N GLN A 143 -3.27 -8.00 27.13
CA GLN A 143 -3.06 -6.60 27.50
C GLN A 143 -3.20 -5.74 26.24
N ILE A 144 -4.23 -4.92 26.17
CA ILE A 144 -4.52 -4.11 24.98
C ILE A 144 -4.09 -2.67 25.26
N ILE A 145 -3.17 -2.16 24.46
CA ILE A 145 -2.54 -0.84 24.66
C ILE A 145 -2.87 0.08 23.49
N ASP A 146 -3.57 1.15 23.81
CA ASP A 146 -3.83 2.25 22.89
C ASP A 146 -2.63 3.20 22.87
N THR A 147 -1.95 3.27 21.74
CA THR A 147 -0.78 4.12 21.52
C THR A 147 -1.07 5.28 20.57
N ARG A 148 -2.34 5.67 20.44
CA ARG A 148 -2.69 6.85 19.65
C ARG A 148 -2.11 8.11 20.29
N PRO A 149 -1.57 9.06 19.50
CA PRO A 149 -1.16 10.34 20.06
C PRO A 149 -2.30 11.02 20.83
N LYS A 150 -2.00 11.66 21.96
CA LYS A 150 -3.00 12.20 22.89
C LYS A 150 -4.03 13.12 22.21
N HIS A 151 -3.61 13.92 21.24
CA HIS A 151 -4.51 14.79 20.49
C HIS A 151 -5.58 14.02 19.67
N TYR A 152 -5.28 12.77 19.23
CA TYR A 152 -6.28 11.91 18.59
C TYR A 152 -7.27 11.32 19.56
N THR A 153 -6.83 10.86 20.73
CA THR A 153 -7.74 10.31 21.76
C THR A 153 -8.65 11.38 22.31
N THR A 154 -8.12 12.58 22.59
CA THR A 154 -8.90 13.73 23.04
C THR A 154 -9.96 14.17 22.02
N LYS A 155 -9.62 14.13 20.71
CA LYS A 155 -10.58 14.47 19.65
C LYS A 155 -11.64 13.38 19.44
N ALA A 156 -11.24 12.12 19.50
CA ALA A 156 -12.13 10.97 19.28
C ALA A 156 -13.06 10.74 20.47
N GLN A 157 -12.66 11.13 21.68
CA GLN A 157 -13.37 10.96 22.96
C GLN A 157 -13.77 9.49 23.25
N ASP A 158 -13.18 8.55 22.54
CA ASP A 158 -13.43 7.13 22.70
C ASP A 158 -12.14 6.32 22.77
N ILE A 159 -12.19 5.18 23.44
CA ILE A 159 -11.14 4.18 23.49
C ILE A 159 -11.78 2.79 23.32
N MET A 160 -11.04 1.87 22.73
CA MET A 160 -11.44 0.47 22.65
C MET A 160 -11.70 -0.06 24.08
N ASP A 161 -12.84 -0.68 24.30
CA ASP A 161 -13.15 -1.27 25.60
C ASP A 161 -12.10 -2.34 25.98
N GLY A 162 -11.70 -2.37 27.24
CA GLY A 162 -10.59 -3.22 27.70
C GLY A 162 -9.18 -2.69 27.37
N ALA A 163 -9.04 -1.64 26.57
CA ALA A 163 -7.74 -1.04 26.29
C ALA A 163 -7.35 0.00 27.35
N VAL A 164 -6.04 0.14 27.55
CA VAL A 164 -5.44 1.18 28.37
C VAL A 164 -4.59 2.07 27.46
N TRP A 165 -4.83 3.38 27.53
CA TRP A 165 -3.99 4.34 26.82
C TRP A 165 -2.61 4.46 27.47
N ARG A 166 -1.58 4.46 26.65
CA ARG A 166 -0.19 4.68 27.07
C ARG A 166 0.50 5.60 26.07
N ASP A 167 1.31 6.51 26.59
CA ASP A 167 2.08 7.43 25.78
C ASP A 167 3.18 6.65 25.03
N PRO A 168 3.13 6.57 23.67
CA PRO A 168 4.14 5.83 22.92
C PRO A 168 5.53 6.45 22.97
N GLU A 169 5.65 7.75 23.29
CA GLU A 169 6.92 8.46 23.40
C GLU A 169 7.59 8.24 24.77
N ARG A 170 6.85 7.68 25.74
CA ARG A 170 7.30 7.48 27.13
C ARG A 170 7.22 6.02 27.56
N LEU A 171 7.69 5.11 26.70
CA LEU A 171 7.61 3.66 26.92
C LEU A 171 8.18 3.24 28.28
N ASP A 172 9.31 3.81 28.68
CA ASP A 172 10.00 3.47 29.92
C ASP A 172 9.17 3.73 31.18
N ASP A 173 8.24 4.69 31.12
CA ASP A 173 7.40 5.05 32.28
C ASP A 173 6.35 3.97 32.60
N TRP A 174 5.97 3.16 31.62
CA TRP A 174 4.86 2.24 31.78
C TRP A 174 5.18 0.78 31.40
N ILE A 175 6.29 0.50 30.71
CA ILE A 175 6.64 -0.87 30.30
C ILE A 175 6.73 -1.83 31.51
N GLY A 176 7.19 -1.34 32.66
CA GLY A 176 7.29 -2.12 33.89
C GLY A 176 5.94 -2.48 34.52
N THR A 177 4.84 -1.90 34.04
CA THR A 177 3.49 -2.20 34.53
C THR A 177 2.83 -3.37 33.80
N LEU A 178 3.45 -3.85 32.72
CA LEU A 178 2.93 -4.93 31.89
C LEU A 178 3.34 -6.31 32.43
N SER A 179 2.43 -7.27 32.33
CA SER A 179 2.72 -8.68 32.58
C SER A 179 3.53 -9.27 31.43
N LYS A 180 4.61 -9.99 31.74
CA LYS A 180 5.40 -10.73 30.74
C LYS A 180 4.80 -12.08 30.37
N THR A 181 3.80 -12.53 31.10
CA THR A 181 3.14 -13.84 30.87
C THR A 181 1.91 -13.74 29.99
N GLU A 182 1.43 -12.53 29.73
CA GLU A 182 0.27 -12.28 28.90
C GLU A 182 0.68 -11.59 27.60
N PRO A 183 0.10 -11.97 26.44
CA PRO A 183 0.37 -11.28 25.19
C PRO A 183 -0.06 -9.81 25.25
N VAL A 184 0.68 -8.96 24.54
CA VAL A 184 0.40 -7.54 24.43
C VAL A 184 -0.04 -7.21 23.01
N VAL A 185 -1.16 -6.53 22.87
CA VAL A 185 -1.64 -6.01 21.58
C VAL A 185 -1.59 -4.50 21.63
N THR A 186 -0.80 -3.90 20.76
CA THR A 186 -0.72 -2.45 20.61
C THR A 186 -1.49 -1.98 19.41
N PHE A 187 -2.09 -0.80 19.46
CA PHE A 187 -2.70 -0.21 18.29
C PHE A 187 -2.59 1.31 18.30
N CYS A 188 -2.61 1.90 17.11
CA CYS A 188 -2.77 3.33 16.91
C CYS A 188 -4.00 3.61 16.04
N VAL A 189 -4.07 4.77 15.39
CA VAL A 189 -5.25 5.18 14.59
C VAL A 189 -5.52 4.17 13.46
N TYR A 190 -4.49 3.84 12.66
CA TYR A 190 -4.59 2.99 11.46
C TYR A 190 -3.86 1.65 11.59
N GLY A 191 -3.26 1.33 12.75
CA GLY A 191 -2.70 0.03 13.07
C GLY A 191 -1.39 -0.33 12.36
N PHE A 192 -0.63 0.66 11.93
CA PHE A 192 0.74 0.48 11.49
C PHE A 192 1.60 1.65 11.92
N HIS A 193 2.71 1.90 11.85
CA HIS A 193 3.59 2.97 12.34
C HIS A 193 3.69 2.97 13.87
N ILE A 194 2.99 3.83 14.59
CA ILE A 194 3.16 3.98 16.06
C ILE A 194 2.86 2.67 16.78
N GLY A 195 1.74 2.01 16.49
CA GLY A 195 1.40 0.72 17.08
C GLY A 195 2.46 -0.34 16.81
N CYS A 196 2.97 -0.38 15.56
CA CYS A 196 4.03 -1.30 15.16
C CYS A 196 5.37 -0.98 15.84
N GLN A 197 5.75 0.31 15.93
CA GLN A 197 6.95 0.75 16.67
C GLN A 197 6.90 0.33 18.14
N THR A 198 5.77 0.56 18.78
CA THR A 198 5.58 0.17 20.19
C THR A 198 5.65 -1.34 20.36
N ALA A 199 5.00 -2.12 19.48
CA ALA A 199 5.10 -3.59 19.52
C ALA A 199 6.55 -4.05 19.33
N SER A 200 7.29 -3.45 18.40
CA SER A 200 8.71 -3.74 18.17
C SER A 200 9.55 -3.49 19.42
N ALA A 201 9.37 -2.34 20.07
CA ALA A 201 10.08 -1.99 21.29
C ALA A 201 9.75 -2.94 22.46
N LEU A 202 8.48 -3.29 22.63
CA LEU A 202 8.04 -4.29 23.62
C LEU A 202 8.66 -5.66 23.36
N ARG A 203 8.74 -6.12 22.11
CA ARG A 203 9.40 -7.38 21.76
C ARG A 203 10.89 -7.36 22.08
N LYS A 204 11.58 -6.25 21.81
CA LYS A 204 13.00 -6.08 22.20
C LYS A 204 13.17 -6.16 23.74
N ALA A 205 12.15 -5.76 24.50
CA ALA A 205 12.12 -5.87 25.95
C ALA A 205 11.62 -7.25 26.47
N GLY A 206 11.38 -8.21 25.57
CA GLY A 206 11.03 -9.61 25.91
C GLY A 206 9.55 -9.88 26.14
N PHE A 207 8.64 -9.03 25.61
CA PHE A 207 7.19 -9.28 25.62
C PHE A 207 6.73 -10.01 24.37
N ASP A 208 5.68 -10.85 24.46
CA ASP A 208 4.94 -11.34 23.30
C ASP A 208 4.01 -10.23 22.81
N ALA A 209 4.54 -9.30 22.02
CA ALA A 209 3.81 -8.14 21.54
C ALA A 209 3.51 -8.24 20.05
N ARG A 210 2.28 -7.86 19.68
CA ARG A 210 1.77 -7.77 18.32
C ARG A 210 1.09 -6.42 18.11
N TYR A 211 1.05 -5.94 16.87
CA TYR A 211 0.26 -4.76 16.56
C TYR A 211 -1.07 -5.15 15.90
N MET A 212 -2.15 -4.45 16.27
CA MET A 212 -3.47 -4.67 15.66
C MET A 212 -3.55 -3.99 14.31
N ALA A 213 -3.60 -4.78 13.24
CA ALA A 213 -3.69 -4.28 11.88
C ALA A 213 -5.02 -3.52 11.67
N GLY A 214 -4.95 -2.37 10.99
CA GLY A 214 -6.09 -1.48 10.79
C GLY A 214 -6.44 -0.59 11.99
N GLY A 215 -5.86 -0.84 13.16
CA GLY A 215 -5.94 0.00 14.36
C GLY A 215 -7.34 0.29 14.85
N HIS A 216 -7.48 1.41 15.56
CA HIS A 216 -8.76 1.85 16.12
C HIS A 216 -9.83 2.11 15.03
N TYR A 217 -9.39 2.53 13.83
CA TYR A 217 -10.30 2.77 12.72
C TYR A 217 -10.98 1.47 12.25
N ALA A 218 -10.20 0.40 12.04
CA ALA A 218 -10.74 -0.91 11.67
C ALA A 218 -11.59 -1.52 12.81
N TRP A 219 -11.18 -1.32 14.08
CA TRP A 219 -11.98 -1.75 15.22
C TRP A 219 -13.39 -1.15 15.20
N LYS A 220 -13.50 0.15 14.95
CA LYS A 220 -14.81 0.83 14.80
C LYS A 220 -15.58 0.34 13.56
N ALA A 221 -14.89 0.06 12.46
CA ALA A 221 -15.52 -0.44 11.24
C ALA A 221 -16.23 -1.79 11.44
N ILE A 222 -15.65 -2.68 12.27
CA ILE A 222 -16.31 -3.95 12.65
C ILE A 222 -17.29 -3.80 13.83
N LYS A 223 -17.60 -2.56 14.25
CA LYS A 223 -18.45 -2.25 15.41
C LYS A 223 -17.94 -2.88 16.70
N GLY A 224 -16.63 -2.89 16.90
CA GLY A 224 -16.00 -3.32 18.15
C GLY A 224 -16.40 -2.41 19.32
N PRO A 225 -16.57 -2.94 20.54
CA PRO A 225 -16.99 -2.14 21.69
C PRO A 225 -15.96 -1.05 22.03
N VAL A 226 -16.48 0.14 22.30
CA VAL A 226 -15.70 1.30 22.75
C VAL A 226 -16.34 1.92 23.98
N LYS A 227 -15.53 2.61 24.77
CA LYS A 227 -16.00 3.41 25.93
C LYS A 227 -15.46 4.83 25.83
N LEU A 228 -15.99 5.74 26.65
CA LEU A 228 -15.46 7.10 26.75
C LEU A 228 -14.00 7.08 27.18
N PHE A 229 -13.21 7.96 26.57
CA PHE A 229 -11.83 8.22 26.98
C PHE A 229 -11.84 9.31 28.05
N GLU A 230 -11.47 8.97 29.26
CA GLU A 230 -11.34 9.85 30.42
C GLU A 230 -9.95 10.46 30.56
#